data_efef9953de40d6fad4cecd8c131fac96
#
_entry.id   efef9953de40d6fad4cecd8c131fac96
#
_cell.length_a   1.000
_cell.length_b   1.000
_cell.length_c   1.000
_cell.angle_alpha   90.00
_cell.angle_beta   90.00
_cell.angle_gamma   90.00
#
_symmetry.space_group_name_H-M   'P 1'
#
loop_
_entity.id
_entity.type
_entity.pdbx_description
1 polymer ?
#
loop_
_entity_poly.entity_id
_entity_poly.type
_entity_poly.pdbx_seq_one_letter_code
_entity_poly.pdbx_strand_id
1 'polypeptide(L)'
;MTTKEFILSAIKTNRQTLKRLGIRNVGLFGSYSRDEQSIKSDIDILIDFNPEMENFDNLMAVCDIFEDLFKNEKVEIVTKNGLSPYIGPKILNEVVYV
;
A
#
# COMPACT_ATOMS: atom_id res chain seq x y z
N MET A 1 -12.38 -7.93 -12.60
CA MET A 1 -12.28 -6.76 -11.72
C MET A 1 -11.49 -7.12 -10.46
N THR A 2 -10.60 -6.24 -10.05
CA THR A 2 -9.81 -6.46 -8.84
C THR A 2 -10.69 -6.28 -7.59
N THR A 3 -10.49 -7.15 -6.61
CA THR A 3 -11.24 -7.11 -5.35
C THR A 3 -10.32 -6.80 -4.18
N LYS A 4 -10.92 -6.39 -3.07
CA LYS A 4 -10.20 -6.17 -1.81
C LYS A 4 -9.44 -7.44 -1.39
N GLU A 5 -10.11 -8.58 -1.46
CA GLU A 5 -9.53 -9.86 -1.07
C GLU A 5 -8.33 -10.24 -1.94
N PHE A 6 -8.42 -9.99 -3.24
CA PHE A 6 -7.30 -10.24 -4.16
C PHE A 6 -6.09 -9.39 -3.79
N ILE A 7 -6.32 -8.09 -3.52
CA ILE A 7 -5.24 -7.16 -3.16
C ILE A 7 -4.57 -7.59 -1.87
N LEU A 8 -5.35 -7.87 -0.83
CA LEU A 8 -4.81 -8.29 0.46
C LEU A 8 -4.02 -9.58 0.35
N SER A 9 -4.52 -10.53 -0.44
CA SER A 9 -3.85 -11.80 -0.68
C SER A 9 -2.52 -11.62 -1.42
N ALA A 10 -2.50 -10.77 -2.45
CA ALA A 10 -1.30 -10.48 -3.22
C ALA A 10 -0.21 -9.84 -2.34
N ILE A 11 -0.60 -8.91 -1.48
CA ILE A 11 0.33 -8.27 -0.55
C ILE A 11 0.90 -9.32 0.42
N LYS A 12 0.03 -10.16 0.97
CA LYS A 12 0.43 -11.20 1.91
C LYS A 12 1.43 -12.17 1.29
N THR A 13 1.21 -12.55 0.04
CA THR A 13 2.11 -13.44 -0.69
C THR A 13 3.50 -12.83 -0.87
N ASN A 14 3.59 -11.51 -0.94
CA ASN A 14 4.85 -10.80 -1.15
C ASN A 14 5.45 -10.22 0.13
N ARG A 15 4.90 -10.59 1.29
CA ARG A 15 5.32 -10.03 2.58
C ARG A 15 6.82 -10.18 2.85
N GLN A 16 7.38 -11.34 2.53
CA GLN A 16 8.81 -11.60 2.76
C GLN A 16 9.70 -10.63 1.97
N THR A 17 9.39 -10.44 0.70
CA THR A 17 10.13 -9.52 -0.16
C THR A 17 10.02 -8.09 0.34
N LEU A 18 8.81 -7.67 0.73
CA LEU A 18 8.59 -6.34 1.26
C LEU A 18 9.36 -6.13 2.58
N LYS A 19 9.37 -7.14 3.42
CA LYS A 19 10.10 -7.09 4.69
C LYS A 19 11.59 -6.90 4.47
N ARG A 20 12.17 -7.54 3.47
CA ARG A 20 13.59 -7.38 3.11
C ARG A 20 13.92 -5.96 2.69
N LEU A 21 12.96 -5.24 2.14
CA LEU A 21 13.12 -3.84 1.74
C LEU A 21 12.88 -2.87 2.90
N GLY A 22 12.62 -3.39 4.09
CA GLY A 22 12.45 -2.57 5.28
C GLY A 22 11.02 -2.21 5.63
N ILE A 23 10.05 -2.84 4.99
CA ILE A 23 8.63 -2.58 5.27
C ILE A 23 8.23 -3.29 6.56
N ARG A 24 7.74 -2.54 7.55
CA ARG A 24 7.22 -3.11 8.80
C ARG A 24 5.76 -3.47 8.69
N ASN A 25 4.97 -2.58 8.09
CA ASN A 25 3.54 -2.76 7.93
C ASN A 25 3.10 -2.29 6.56
N VAL A 26 2.15 -3.00 5.97
CA VAL A 26 1.50 -2.63 4.71
C VAL A 26 0.00 -2.68 4.93
N GLY A 27 -0.70 -1.68 4.44
CA GLY A 27 -2.15 -1.64 4.55
C GLY A 27 -2.82 -1.12 3.30
N LEU A 28 -4.08 -1.46 3.16
CA LEU A 28 -4.94 -0.98 2.09
C LEU A 28 -5.90 0.06 2.67
N PHE A 29 -6.01 1.21 2.01
CA PHE A 29 -6.97 2.23 2.41
C PHE A 29 -7.73 2.72 1.19
N GLY A 30 -8.57 3.73 1.38
CA GLY A 30 -9.36 4.28 0.28
C GLY A 30 -10.55 3.41 -0.10
N SER A 31 -11.05 3.59 -1.32
CA SER A 31 -12.29 2.93 -1.76
C SER A 31 -12.23 1.41 -1.70
N TYR A 32 -11.10 0.81 -2.07
CA TYR A 32 -10.97 -0.66 -2.01
C TYR A 32 -11.05 -1.19 -0.57
N SER A 33 -10.54 -0.45 0.41
CA SER A 33 -10.62 -0.90 1.81
C SER A 33 -12.05 -0.87 2.34
N ARG A 34 -12.89 -0.02 1.77
CA ARG A 34 -14.29 0.14 2.16
C ARG A 34 -15.26 -0.67 1.30
N ASP A 35 -14.74 -1.45 0.34
CA ASP A 35 -15.54 -2.16 -0.66
C ASP A 35 -16.44 -1.21 -1.47
N GLU A 36 -15.96 0.00 -1.72
CA GLU A 36 -16.67 1.02 -2.47
C GLU A 36 -16.00 1.34 -3.80
N GLN A 37 -15.15 0.43 -4.27
CA GLN A 37 -14.39 0.65 -5.50
C GLN A 37 -15.28 0.63 -6.73
N SER A 38 -14.88 1.44 -7.70
CA SER A 38 -15.45 1.46 -9.04
C SER A 38 -14.35 1.12 -10.05
N ILE A 39 -14.74 1.05 -11.31
CA ILE A 39 -13.79 0.79 -12.40
C ILE A 39 -12.68 1.85 -12.48
N LYS A 40 -12.94 3.04 -11.94
CA LYS A 40 -11.98 4.16 -11.95
C LYS A 40 -11.20 4.32 -10.65
N SER A 41 -11.42 3.45 -9.67
CA SER A 41 -10.75 3.57 -8.38
C SER A 41 -9.27 3.19 -8.48
N ASP A 42 -8.44 3.94 -7.77
CA ASP A 42 -7.04 3.60 -7.58
C ASP A 42 -6.90 2.62 -6.43
N ILE A 43 -5.82 1.84 -6.45
CA ILE A 43 -5.45 1.00 -5.31
C ILE A 43 -4.56 1.83 -4.41
N ASP A 44 -5.02 2.14 -3.20
CA ASP A 44 -4.31 3.01 -2.27
C ASP A 44 -3.61 2.16 -1.20
N ILE A 45 -2.29 2.18 -1.22
CA ILE A 45 -1.46 1.37 -0.33
C ILE A 45 -0.69 2.27 0.62
N LEU A 46 -0.79 1.97 1.92
CA LEU A 46 0.01 2.63 2.95
C LEU A 46 1.16 1.70 3.33
N ILE A 47 2.38 2.23 3.31
CA ILE A 47 3.55 1.48 3.74
C ILE A 47 4.21 2.18 4.93
N ASP A 48 4.66 1.37 5.89
CA ASP A 48 5.36 1.84 7.08
C ASP A 48 6.75 1.22 7.07
N PHE A 49 7.75 2.07 6.78
CA PHE A 49 9.14 1.63 6.73
C PHE A 49 9.76 1.57 8.12
N ASN A 50 10.68 0.63 8.30
CA ASN A 50 11.72 0.76 9.31
C ASN A 50 12.52 2.03 8.98
N PRO A 51 12.64 3.00 9.92
CA PRO A 51 13.29 4.28 9.61
C PRO A 51 14.70 4.16 9.02
N GLU A 52 15.46 3.15 9.43
CA GLU A 52 16.81 2.94 8.93
C GLU A 52 16.85 2.50 7.46
N MET A 53 15.75 1.99 6.95
CA MET A 53 15.67 1.47 5.59
C MET A 53 14.77 2.32 4.69
N GLU A 54 14.24 3.41 5.21
CA GLU A 54 13.40 4.33 4.45
C GLU A 54 14.29 5.25 3.62
N ASN A 55 14.56 4.83 2.39
CA ASN A 55 15.36 5.60 1.45
C ASN A 55 14.72 5.51 0.06
N PHE A 56 15.23 6.34 -0.85
CA PHE A 56 14.67 6.44 -2.20
C PHE A 56 14.71 5.09 -2.94
N ASP A 57 15.84 4.40 -2.88
CA ASP A 57 16.00 3.14 -3.61
C ASP A 57 15.01 2.07 -3.14
N ASN A 58 14.84 1.94 -1.82
CA ASN A 58 13.89 0.98 -1.27
C ASN A 58 12.45 1.37 -1.58
N LEU A 59 12.13 2.65 -1.53
CA LEU A 59 10.79 3.13 -1.90
C LEU A 59 10.49 2.82 -3.35
N MET A 60 11.43 3.08 -4.26
CA MET A 60 11.24 2.80 -5.67
C MET A 60 11.08 1.31 -5.94
N ALA A 61 11.85 0.47 -5.23
CA ALA A 61 11.71 -0.98 -5.36
C ALA A 61 10.33 -1.45 -4.92
N VAL A 62 9.80 -0.90 -3.83
CA VAL A 62 8.44 -1.22 -3.36
C VAL A 62 7.40 -0.79 -4.37
N CYS A 63 7.53 0.42 -4.92
CA CYS A 63 6.61 0.90 -5.95
C CYS A 63 6.60 -0.02 -7.17
N ASP A 64 7.78 -0.45 -7.62
CA ASP A 64 7.90 -1.35 -8.75
C ASP A 64 7.20 -2.69 -8.49
N ILE A 65 7.32 -3.22 -7.27
CA ILE A 65 6.65 -4.47 -6.89
C ILE A 65 5.14 -4.31 -7.00
N PHE A 66 4.59 -3.22 -6.45
CA PHE A 66 3.14 -3.02 -6.47
C PHE A 66 2.62 -2.73 -7.88
N GLU A 67 3.34 -1.97 -8.68
CA GLU A 67 2.96 -1.73 -10.07
C GLU A 67 2.96 -3.03 -10.87
N ASP A 68 3.91 -3.91 -10.60
CA ASP A 68 4.01 -5.21 -11.26
C ASP A 68 2.89 -6.15 -10.83
N LEU A 69 2.53 -6.14 -9.54
CA LEU A 69 1.44 -6.97 -9.02
C LEU A 69 0.08 -6.57 -9.57
N PHE A 70 -0.12 -5.29 -9.81
CA PHE A 70 -1.42 -4.75 -10.21
C PHE A 70 -1.30 -4.00 -11.54
N LYS A 71 -0.78 -4.66 -12.56
CA LYS A 71 -0.42 -4.05 -13.86
C LYS A 71 -1.57 -3.31 -14.55
N ASN A 72 -2.79 -3.76 -14.37
CA ASN A 72 -3.94 -3.17 -15.06
C ASN A 72 -4.65 -2.11 -14.20
N GLU A 73 -4.07 -1.78 -13.05
CA GLU A 73 -4.66 -0.85 -12.10
C GLU A 73 -3.68 0.28 -11.82
N LYS A 74 -4.22 1.44 -11.46
CA LYS A 74 -3.40 2.53 -10.97
C LYS A 74 -3.19 2.33 -9.46
N VAL A 75 -1.94 2.32 -9.05
CA VAL A 75 -1.58 2.12 -7.63
C VAL A 75 -0.98 3.40 -7.09
N GLU A 76 -1.48 3.85 -5.96
CA GLU A 76 -0.95 4.99 -5.24
C GLU A 76 -0.30 4.51 -3.94
N ILE A 77 0.98 4.80 -3.78
CA ILE A 77 1.75 4.40 -2.61
C ILE A 77 1.98 5.61 -1.72
N VAL A 78 1.60 5.48 -0.46
CA VAL A 78 1.79 6.53 0.54
C VAL A 78 2.59 5.96 1.69
N THR A 79 3.62 6.69 2.13
CA THR A 79 4.39 6.29 3.31
C THR A 79 3.75 6.88 4.55
N LYS A 80 3.78 6.13 5.65
CA LYS A 80 3.24 6.60 6.93
C LYS A 80 3.91 7.90 7.36
N ASN A 81 5.23 7.99 7.16
CA ASN A 81 6.01 9.18 7.52
C ASN A 81 5.64 10.39 6.67
N GLY A 82 5.12 10.18 5.47
CA GLY A 82 4.73 11.26 4.57
C GLY A 82 3.30 11.75 4.73
N LEU A 83 2.54 11.17 5.68
CA LEU A 83 1.15 11.57 5.89
C LEU A 83 1.07 12.98 6.46
N SER A 84 0.17 13.80 5.87
CA SER A 84 -0.08 15.14 6.42
C SER A 84 -0.87 15.03 7.72
N PRO A 85 -0.76 16.03 8.63
CA PRO A 85 -1.54 16.03 9.87
C PRO A 85 -3.05 16.17 9.64
N TYR A 86 -3.45 16.56 8.45
CA TYR A 86 -4.88 16.74 8.13
C TYR A 86 -5.52 15.46 7.62
N ILE A 87 -4.86 14.77 6.69
CA ILE A 87 -5.42 13.59 6.05
C ILE A 87 -4.94 12.29 6.70
N GLY A 88 -3.79 12.34 7.40
CA GLY A 88 -3.21 11.16 8.04
C GLY A 88 -4.14 10.42 8.98
N PRO A 89 -4.79 11.12 9.95
CA PRO A 89 -5.69 10.44 10.88
C PRO A 89 -6.84 9.71 10.19
N LYS A 90 -7.37 10.27 9.11
CA LYS A 90 -8.44 9.64 8.34
C LYS A 90 -7.95 8.35 7.69
N ILE A 91 -6.77 8.40 7.08
CA ILE A 91 -6.17 7.22 6.44
C ILE A 91 -5.90 6.14 7.48
N LEU A 92 -5.31 6.49 8.62
CA LEU A 92 -4.99 5.54 9.67
C LEU A 92 -6.22 4.91 10.30
N ASN A 93 -7.36 5.61 10.29
CA ASN A 93 -8.61 5.06 10.80
C ASN A 93 -9.25 4.04 9.87
N GLU A 94 -9.03 4.16 8.56
CA GLU A 94 -9.67 3.27 7.60
C GLU A 94 -8.75 2.16 7.07
N VAL A 95 -7.45 2.27 7.32
CA VAL A 95 -6.49 1.31 6.76
C VAL A 95 -6.71 -0.09 7.29
N VAL A 96 -6.66 -1.07 6.38
CA VAL A 96 -6.71 -2.49 6.70
C VAL A 96 -5.30 -3.04 6.51
N TYR A 97 -4.63 -3.36 7.60
CA TYR A 97 -3.27 -3.91 7.55
C TYR A 97 -3.28 -5.38 7.17
N VAL A 98 -2.23 -5.76 6.49
CA VAL A 98 -2.02 -7.14 6.07
C VAL A 98 -1.06 -7.84 7.03
#